data_f3ec9f03f3ff233caf952f526f9bc1c0
#
_entry.id   f3ec9f03f3ff233caf952f526f9bc1c0
#
_cell.length_a   1.000
_cell.length_b   1.000
_cell.length_c   1.000
_cell.angle_alpha   90.00
_cell.angle_beta   90.00
_cell.angle_gamma   90.00
#
_symmetry.space_group_name_H-M   'P 1'
#
loop_
_entity.id
_entity.type
_entity.pdbx_description
1 polymer ?
#
loop_
_entity_poly.entity_id
_entity_poly.type
_entity_poly.pdbx_seq_one_letter_code
_entity_poly.pdbx_strand_id
1 'polypeptide(L)'
;MLDLKEYGIVMWPDEKIVSFREKLLTWYDENKRDLPWRRSKNPYHIWVSEIMLQQTRVDTVIPYYERFLAWFPTVESLATAPEERLLKAWEGLGYYSRVRNMQAAAQQIMTDFGSQFPNTYEGISSLKGIGPYTAGAISSIAFNLPEPAVDGNVMRVLARLFEVNHDIGIPSNRKIFQAMMEILIDPERPGD
;
A
#
# COMPACT_ATOMS: atom_id res chain seq x y z
N MET A 1 -6.45 20.72 3.36
CA MET A 1 -6.21 19.81 4.51
C MET A 1 -7.45 19.82 5.38
N LEU A 2 -7.93 18.67 5.86
CA LEU A 2 -9.10 18.56 6.74
C LEU A 2 -8.78 19.18 8.11
N ASP A 3 -9.68 20.02 8.65
CA ASP A 3 -9.51 20.53 10.01
C ASP A 3 -9.95 19.46 11.03
N LEU A 4 -8.97 18.80 11.65
CA LEU A 4 -9.20 17.73 12.62
C LEU A 4 -9.88 18.21 13.90
N LYS A 5 -9.79 19.51 14.25
CA LYS A 5 -10.45 20.08 15.43
C LYS A 5 -11.97 20.06 15.31
N GLU A 6 -12.51 20.21 14.10
CA GLU A 6 -13.94 20.06 13.84
C GLU A 6 -14.47 18.66 14.16
N TYR A 7 -13.58 17.66 14.16
CA TYR A 7 -13.87 16.27 14.54
C TYR A 7 -13.50 15.94 15.99
N GLY A 8 -13.17 16.95 16.79
CA GLY A 8 -12.78 16.78 18.20
C GLY A 8 -11.40 16.15 18.41
N ILE A 9 -10.55 16.18 17.38
CA ILE A 9 -9.22 15.54 17.42
C ILE A 9 -8.15 16.61 17.60
N VAL A 10 -7.32 16.42 18.62
CA VAL A 10 -6.16 17.26 18.89
C VAL A 10 -4.91 16.44 18.61
N MET A 11 -4.17 16.81 17.56
CA MET A 11 -2.89 16.19 17.25
C MET A 11 -1.81 16.60 18.26
N TRP A 12 -0.80 15.77 18.39
CA TRP A 12 0.35 16.09 19.23
C TRP A 12 1.11 17.32 18.71
N PRO A 13 1.81 18.06 19.59
CA PRO A 13 2.75 19.09 19.17
C PRO A 13 3.87 18.51 18.29
N ASP A 14 4.45 19.34 17.43
CA ASP A 14 5.47 18.92 16.46
C ASP A 14 6.65 18.19 17.09
N GLU A 15 7.16 18.65 18.24
CA GLU A 15 8.24 18.00 18.99
C GLU A 15 7.88 16.55 19.37
N LYS A 16 6.64 16.31 19.78
CA LYS A 16 6.17 14.97 20.13
C LYS A 16 6.00 14.10 18.90
N ILE A 17 5.58 14.66 17.76
CA ILE A 17 5.46 13.96 16.48
C ILE A 17 6.86 13.53 16.00
N VAL A 18 7.84 14.41 16.05
CA VAL A 18 9.24 14.09 15.70
C VAL A 18 9.76 12.94 16.58
N SER A 19 9.61 13.05 17.90
CA SER A 19 10.02 11.98 18.81
C SER A 19 9.29 10.66 18.59
N PHE A 20 8.02 10.70 18.21
CA PHE A 20 7.23 9.50 17.85
C PHE A 20 7.80 8.83 16.60
N ARG A 21 8.07 9.60 15.52
CA ARG A 21 8.67 9.08 14.28
C ARG A 21 10.01 8.42 14.55
N GLU A 22 10.92 9.08 15.26
CA GLU A 22 12.23 8.55 15.61
C GLU A 22 12.14 7.21 16.36
N LYS A 23 11.28 7.14 17.37
CA LYS A 23 11.08 5.90 18.14
C LYS A 23 10.47 4.79 17.32
N LEU A 24 9.49 5.11 16.47
CA LEU A 24 8.82 4.14 15.62
C LEU A 24 9.79 3.58 14.58
N LEU A 25 10.57 4.42 13.93
CA LEU A 25 11.54 4.02 12.91
C LEU A 25 12.69 3.22 13.52
N THR A 26 13.19 3.61 14.71
CA THR A 26 14.19 2.84 15.43
C THR A 26 13.67 1.44 15.77
N TRP A 27 12.46 1.36 16.32
CA TRP A 27 11.83 0.08 16.60
C TRP A 27 11.62 -0.77 15.33
N TYR A 28 11.19 -0.14 14.24
CA TYR A 28 10.99 -0.82 12.97
C TYR A 28 12.30 -1.41 12.44
N ASP A 29 13.39 -0.67 12.47
CA ASP A 29 14.69 -1.15 12.00
C ASP A 29 15.18 -2.39 12.76
N GLU A 30 14.90 -2.46 14.06
CA GLU A 30 15.27 -3.59 14.92
C GLU A 30 14.32 -4.80 14.79
N ASN A 31 13.04 -4.57 14.43
CA ASN A 31 11.98 -5.58 14.54
C ASN A 31 11.34 -5.95 13.19
N LYS A 32 11.68 -5.27 12.10
CA LYS A 32 11.08 -5.57 10.78
C LYS A 32 11.38 -6.99 10.34
N ARG A 33 10.34 -7.67 9.87
CA ARG A 33 10.49 -9.02 9.31
C ARG A 33 11.20 -8.97 7.97
N ASP A 34 12.13 -9.89 7.71
CA ASP A 34 12.71 -10.09 6.39
C ASP A 34 11.69 -10.81 5.49
N LEU A 35 11.04 -10.04 4.63
CA LEU A 35 10.03 -10.53 3.68
C LEU A 35 10.51 -10.28 2.25
N PRO A 36 10.25 -11.19 1.29
CA PRO A 36 10.76 -11.07 -0.08
C PRO A 36 10.48 -9.72 -0.73
N TRP A 37 9.28 -9.17 -0.54
CA TRP A 37 8.87 -7.88 -1.11
C TRP A 37 9.46 -6.65 -0.40
N ARG A 38 10.13 -6.82 0.74
CA ARG A 38 10.85 -5.75 1.44
C ARG A 38 12.31 -5.60 0.99
N ARG A 39 12.81 -6.56 0.20
CA ARG A 39 14.18 -6.58 -0.31
C ARG A 39 14.37 -5.72 -1.56
N SER A 40 13.30 -5.20 -2.14
CA SER A 40 13.32 -4.41 -3.37
C SER A 40 12.36 -3.23 -3.27
N LYS A 41 12.75 -2.10 -3.84
CA LYS A 41 11.88 -0.93 -4.04
C LYS A 41 11.26 -0.88 -5.45
N ASN A 42 11.30 -1.99 -6.20
CA ASN A 42 10.65 -2.07 -7.49
C ASN A 42 9.11 -1.93 -7.34
N PRO A 43 8.48 -0.92 -7.94
CA PRO A 43 7.05 -0.66 -7.78
C PRO A 43 6.17 -1.82 -8.24
N TYR A 44 6.57 -2.55 -9.27
CA TYR A 44 5.86 -3.75 -9.73
C TYR A 44 5.87 -4.85 -8.66
N HIS A 45 7.01 -5.10 -8.04
CA HIS A 45 7.16 -6.12 -7.00
C HIS A 45 6.33 -5.77 -5.75
N ILE A 46 6.35 -4.50 -5.35
CA ILE A 46 5.55 -3.99 -4.23
C ILE A 46 4.07 -4.12 -4.55
N TRP A 47 3.64 -3.70 -5.74
CA TRP A 47 2.26 -3.83 -6.17
C TRP A 47 1.76 -5.28 -6.15
N VAL A 48 2.53 -6.23 -6.67
CA VAL A 48 2.19 -7.66 -6.63
C VAL A 48 1.97 -8.12 -5.19
N SER A 49 2.88 -7.78 -4.28
CA SER A 49 2.75 -8.17 -2.87
C SER A 49 1.54 -7.53 -2.20
N GLU A 50 1.27 -6.25 -2.42
CA GLU A 50 0.12 -5.53 -1.84
C GLU A 50 -1.21 -6.15 -2.27
N ILE A 51 -1.35 -6.54 -3.53
CA ILE A 51 -2.56 -7.19 -4.02
C ILE A 51 -2.69 -8.62 -3.48
N MET A 52 -1.60 -9.37 -3.38
CA MET A 52 -1.63 -10.73 -2.83
C MET A 52 -1.96 -10.75 -1.35
N LEU A 53 -1.47 -9.77 -0.58
CA LEU A 53 -1.70 -9.64 0.86
C LEU A 53 -3.14 -9.22 1.21
N GLN A 54 -3.93 -8.75 0.25
CA GLN A 54 -5.34 -8.47 0.50
C GLN A 54 -6.07 -9.75 0.93
N GLN A 55 -6.50 -9.79 2.20
CA GLN A 55 -7.22 -10.91 2.81
C GLN A 55 -6.48 -12.26 2.78
N THR A 56 -5.16 -12.26 2.60
CA THR A 56 -4.33 -13.46 2.59
C THR A 56 -3.18 -13.31 3.60
N ARG A 57 -2.87 -14.39 4.33
CA ARG A 57 -1.80 -14.39 5.33
C ARG A 57 -0.42 -14.35 4.67
N VAL A 58 0.52 -13.67 5.32
CA VAL A 58 1.91 -13.51 4.85
C VAL A 58 2.56 -14.83 4.44
N ASP A 59 2.50 -15.84 5.32
CA ASP A 59 3.14 -17.14 5.07
C ASP A 59 2.56 -17.86 3.84
N THR A 60 1.29 -17.64 3.55
CA THR A 60 0.65 -18.15 2.33
C THR A 60 1.14 -17.38 1.10
N VAL A 61 1.33 -16.06 1.21
CA VAL A 61 1.70 -15.20 0.08
C VAL A 61 3.13 -15.46 -0.39
N ILE A 62 4.08 -15.74 0.50
CA ILE A 62 5.51 -15.87 0.15
C ILE A 62 5.73 -16.79 -1.06
N PRO A 63 5.32 -18.08 -1.06
CA PRO A 63 5.57 -18.98 -2.18
C PRO A 63 4.80 -18.57 -3.45
N TYR A 64 3.63 -17.92 -3.31
CA TYR A 64 2.88 -17.41 -4.45
C TYR A 64 3.56 -16.22 -5.11
N TYR A 65 4.06 -15.29 -4.32
CA TYR A 65 4.78 -14.12 -4.77
C TYR A 65 6.02 -14.49 -5.57
N GLU A 66 6.86 -15.38 -5.03
CA GLU A 66 8.08 -15.84 -5.69
C GLU A 66 7.76 -16.53 -7.02
N ARG A 67 6.78 -17.43 -7.03
CA ARG A 67 6.33 -18.12 -8.25
C ARG A 67 5.74 -17.14 -9.27
N PHE A 68 4.92 -16.19 -8.83
CA PHE A 68 4.29 -15.23 -9.71
C PHE A 68 5.31 -14.34 -10.41
N LEU A 69 6.31 -13.84 -9.69
CA LEU A 69 7.39 -13.05 -10.28
C LEU A 69 8.31 -13.87 -11.17
N ALA A 70 8.50 -15.16 -10.91
CA ALA A 70 9.20 -16.05 -11.82
C ALA A 70 8.44 -16.26 -13.15
N TRP A 71 7.10 -16.26 -13.11
CA TRP A 71 6.26 -16.40 -14.31
C TRP A 71 6.03 -15.10 -15.05
N PHE A 72 5.93 -14.00 -14.32
CA PHE A 72 5.66 -12.64 -14.82
C PHE A 72 6.65 -11.65 -14.19
N PRO A 73 7.91 -11.64 -14.66
CA PRO A 73 8.96 -10.83 -14.03
C PRO A 73 8.80 -9.32 -14.27
N THR A 74 7.98 -8.90 -15.24
CA THR A 74 7.79 -7.51 -15.63
C THR A 74 6.31 -7.17 -15.82
N VAL A 75 5.99 -5.88 -15.80
CA VAL A 75 4.64 -5.37 -16.14
C VAL A 75 4.21 -5.86 -17.52
N GLU A 76 5.13 -5.84 -18.51
CA GLU A 76 4.85 -6.28 -19.87
C GLU A 76 4.48 -7.78 -19.92
N SER A 77 5.23 -8.63 -19.22
CA SER A 77 4.95 -10.06 -19.16
C SER A 77 3.60 -10.38 -18.51
N LEU A 78 3.17 -9.55 -17.54
CA LEU A 78 1.85 -9.64 -16.93
C LEU A 78 0.75 -9.13 -17.89
N ALA A 79 0.98 -8.00 -18.57
CA ALA A 79 0.03 -7.38 -19.50
C ALA A 79 -0.33 -8.30 -20.65
N THR A 80 0.66 -9.04 -21.18
CA THR A 80 0.54 -9.91 -22.34
C THR A 80 0.25 -11.38 -22.01
N ALA A 81 0.17 -11.72 -20.72
CA ALA A 81 -0.05 -13.09 -20.28
C ALA A 81 -1.37 -13.67 -20.79
N PRO A 82 -1.40 -14.91 -21.29
CA PRO A 82 -2.65 -15.62 -21.56
C PRO A 82 -3.45 -15.79 -20.26
N GLU A 83 -4.78 -15.60 -20.34
CA GLU A 83 -5.65 -15.64 -19.15
C GLU A 83 -5.52 -16.97 -18.39
N GLU A 84 -5.43 -18.10 -19.11
CA GLU A 84 -5.24 -19.42 -18.50
C GLU A 84 -4.00 -19.47 -17.62
N ARG A 85 -2.87 -18.97 -18.11
CA ARG A 85 -1.60 -18.92 -17.37
C ARG A 85 -1.68 -18.01 -16.17
N LEU A 86 -2.35 -16.86 -16.32
CA LEU A 86 -2.59 -15.90 -15.25
C LEU A 86 -3.40 -16.52 -14.13
N LEU A 87 -4.53 -17.15 -14.46
CA LEU A 87 -5.40 -17.79 -13.48
C LEU A 87 -4.72 -18.98 -12.79
N LYS A 88 -3.91 -19.73 -13.51
CA LYS A 88 -3.11 -20.84 -12.95
C LYS A 88 -2.07 -20.35 -11.93
N ALA A 89 -1.42 -19.22 -12.20
CA ALA A 89 -0.47 -18.61 -11.26
C ALA A 89 -1.14 -18.16 -9.95
N TRP A 90 -2.45 -17.82 -10.01
CA TRP A 90 -3.25 -17.31 -8.88
C TRP A 90 -4.06 -18.39 -8.16
N GLU A 91 -4.08 -19.62 -8.71
CA GLU A 91 -4.88 -20.72 -8.18
C GLU A 91 -4.55 -21.01 -6.71
N GLY A 92 -5.59 -20.98 -5.85
CA GLY A 92 -5.48 -21.15 -4.40
C GLY A 92 -5.51 -19.85 -3.58
N LEU A 93 -5.27 -18.67 -4.18
CA LEU A 93 -5.39 -17.39 -3.47
C LEU A 93 -6.83 -16.87 -3.40
N GLY A 94 -7.72 -17.34 -4.27
CA GLY A 94 -9.10 -16.86 -4.35
C GLY A 94 -9.24 -15.43 -4.88
N TYR A 95 -10.48 -14.94 -4.92
CA TYR A 95 -10.79 -13.57 -5.39
C TYR A 95 -10.07 -13.22 -6.71
N TYR A 96 -10.33 -13.99 -7.75
CA TYR A 96 -9.67 -13.90 -9.08
C TYR A 96 -9.84 -12.55 -9.77
N SER A 97 -10.83 -11.75 -9.36
CA SER A 97 -10.95 -10.36 -9.81
C SER A 97 -9.70 -9.52 -9.52
N ARG A 98 -8.96 -9.84 -8.47
CA ARG A 98 -7.70 -9.14 -8.14
C ARG A 98 -6.66 -9.31 -9.25
N VAL A 99 -6.38 -10.53 -9.68
CA VAL A 99 -5.38 -10.78 -10.71
C VAL A 99 -5.83 -10.32 -12.09
N ARG A 100 -7.14 -10.39 -12.41
CA ARG A 100 -7.68 -9.79 -13.63
C ARG A 100 -7.54 -8.27 -13.65
N ASN A 101 -7.83 -7.61 -12.53
CA ASN A 101 -7.59 -6.17 -12.39
C ASN A 101 -6.11 -5.82 -12.51
N MET A 102 -5.22 -6.64 -11.95
CA MET A 102 -3.77 -6.45 -12.11
C MET A 102 -3.35 -6.53 -13.59
N GLN A 103 -3.86 -7.50 -14.35
CA GLN A 103 -3.56 -7.58 -15.78
C GLN A 103 -4.08 -6.36 -16.54
N ALA A 104 -5.32 -5.94 -16.26
CA ALA A 104 -5.89 -4.74 -16.90
C ALA A 104 -5.09 -3.47 -16.55
N ALA A 105 -4.65 -3.34 -15.30
CA ALA A 105 -3.77 -2.25 -14.89
C ALA A 105 -2.38 -2.34 -15.54
N ALA A 106 -1.82 -3.53 -15.71
CA ALA A 106 -0.57 -3.73 -16.44
C ALA A 106 -0.71 -3.30 -17.92
N GLN A 107 -1.83 -3.64 -18.56
CA GLN A 107 -2.14 -3.16 -19.91
C GLN A 107 -2.28 -1.63 -19.96
N GLN A 108 -2.93 -1.04 -18.97
CA GLN A 108 -3.04 0.42 -18.83
C GLN A 108 -1.66 1.08 -18.68
N ILE A 109 -0.73 0.48 -17.90
CA ILE A 109 0.64 0.98 -17.79
C ILE A 109 1.35 0.95 -19.16
N MET A 110 1.16 -0.11 -19.93
CA MET A 110 1.74 -0.23 -21.27
C MET A 110 1.24 0.83 -22.24
N THR A 111 -0.05 1.15 -22.19
CA THR A 111 -0.70 2.08 -23.14
C THR A 111 -0.58 3.54 -22.72
N ASP A 112 -0.87 3.83 -21.44
CA ASP A 112 -1.08 5.21 -20.97
C ASP A 112 0.19 5.81 -20.35
N PHE A 113 1.14 4.96 -19.90
CA PHE A 113 2.36 5.36 -19.21
C PHE A 113 3.64 4.93 -19.92
N GLY A 114 3.56 4.58 -21.20
CA GLY A 114 4.74 4.23 -22.01
C GLY A 114 5.55 3.07 -21.46
N SER A 115 4.88 2.07 -20.89
CA SER A 115 5.49 0.88 -20.27
C SER A 115 6.29 1.16 -18.99
N GLN A 116 6.20 2.36 -18.44
CA GLN A 116 6.83 2.73 -17.18
C GLN A 116 5.76 2.78 -16.06
N PHE A 117 6.08 2.20 -14.92
CA PHE A 117 5.19 2.27 -13.76
C PHE A 117 5.03 3.75 -13.34
N PRO A 118 3.78 4.27 -13.19
CA PRO A 118 3.59 5.67 -12.80
C PRO A 118 4.22 5.94 -11.43
N ASN A 119 4.82 7.11 -11.29
CA ASN A 119 5.58 7.53 -10.11
C ASN A 119 4.93 8.69 -9.34
N THR A 120 3.66 8.96 -9.59
CA THR A 120 2.85 9.91 -8.82
C THR A 120 1.66 9.19 -8.20
N TYR A 121 1.17 9.71 -7.07
CA TYR A 121 -0.01 9.13 -6.40
C TYR A 121 -1.24 9.08 -7.33
N GLU A 122 -1.47 10.15 -8.09
CA GLU A 122 -2.59 10.23 -9.04
C GLU A 122 -2.47 9.18 -10.15
N GLY A 123 -1.27 9.06 -10.72
CA GLY A 123 -0.99 8.05 -11.75
C GLY A 123 -1.20 6.62 -11.24
N ILE A 124 -0.69 6.33 -10.04
CA ILE A 124 -0.86 5.02 -9.40
C ILE A 124 -2.34 4.77 -9.07
N SER A 125 -3.04 5.76 -8.52
CA SER A 125 -4.46 5.66 -8.15
C SER A 125 -5.38 5.47 -9.34
N SER A 126 -4.97 5.91 -10.55
CA SER A 126 -5.75 5.75 -11.78
C SER A 126 -5.76 4.32 -12.32
N LEU A 127 -4.85 3.47 -11.83
CA LEU A 127 -4.73 2.10 -12.31
C LEU A 127 -5.89 1.22 -11.83
N LYS A 128 -6.34 0.33 -12.70
CA LYS A 128 -7.47 -0.57 -12.44
C LYS A 128 -7.26 -1.42 -11.19
N GLY A 129 -8.20 -1.31 -10.24
CA GLY A 129 -8.19 -2.11 -9.00
C GLY A 129 -7.22 -1.62 -7.93
N ILE A 130 -6.58 -0.48 -8.11
CA ILE A 130 -5.77 0.18 -7.08
C ILE A 130 -6.66 1.16 -6.31
N GLY A 131 -6.83 0.89 -5.03
CA GLY A 131 -7.50 1.79 -4.09
C GLY A 131 -6.52 2.71 -3.35
N PRO A 132 -7.04 3.68 -2.55
CA PRO A 132 -6.22 4.66 -1.85
C PRO A 132 -5.12 4.05 -0.97
N TYR A 133 -5.41 2.95 -0.27
CA TYR A 133 -4.41 2.25 0.54
C TYR A 133 -3.25 1.73 -0.32
N THR A 134 -3.56 0.98 -1.39
CA THR A 134 -2.54 0.39 -2.25
C THR A 134 -1.73 1.47 -2.99
N ALA A 135 -2.40 2.57 -3.39
CA ALA A 135 -1.73 3.72 -3.99
C ALA A 135 -0.74 4.36 -3.00
N GLY A 136 -1.16 4.61 -1.76
CA GLY A 136 -0.28 5.13 -0.71
C GLY A 136 0.91 4.21 -0.42
N ALA A 137 0.68 2.89 -0.30
CA ALA A 137 1.74 1.92 -0.07
C ALA A 137 2.78 1.90 -1.21
N ILE A 138 2.34 1.85 -2.47
CA ILE A 138 3.26 1.89 -3.61
C ILE A 138 4.00 3.22 -3.66
N SER A 139 3.30 4.33 -3.49
CA SER A 139 3.88 5.69 -3.53
C SER A 139 4.96 5.86 -2.46
N SER A 140 4.69 5.45 -1.24
CA SER A 140 5.62 5.61 -0.12
C SER A 140 6.80 4.64 -0.20
N ILE A 141 6.55 3.36 -0.45
CA ILE A 141 7.60 2.32 -0.42
C ILE A 141 8.51 2.39 -1.66
N ALA A 142 7.93 2.52 -2.87
CA ALA A 142 8.70 2.50 -4.11
C ALA A 142 9.32 3.85 -4.46
N PHE A 143 8.58 4.93 -4.22
CA PHE A 143 8.93 6.25 -4.73
C PHE A 143 9.27 7.27 -3.63
N ASN A 144 9.22 6.83 -2.36
CA ASN A 144 9.51 7.69 -1.20
C ASN A 144 8.65 8.96 -1.15
N LEU A 145 7.40 8.87 -1.66
CA LEU A 145 6.44 9.95 -1.56
C LEU A 145 5.74 9.89 -0.19
N PRO A 146 5.52 11.02 0.49
CA PRO A 146 4.87 11.03 1.81
C PRO A 146 3.35 10.82 1.71
N GLU A 147 2.96 9.72 1.06
CA GLU A 147 1.57 9.33 0.82
C GLU A 147 1.17 8.21 1.79
N PRO A 148 0.25 8.48 2.72
CA PRO A 148 -0.12 7.49 3.73
C PRO A 148 -0.88 6.29 3.17
N ALA A 149 -0.54 5.10 3.67
CA ALA A 149 -1.29 3.87 3.44
C ALA A 149 -2.18 3.57 4.66
N VAL A 150 -3.43 4.02 4.62
CA VAL A 150 -4.37 3.90 5.75
C VAL A 150 -5.28 2.68 5.57
N ASP A 151 -5.05 1.66 6.39
CA ASP A 151 -5.91 0.46 6.50
C ASP A 151 -6.62 0.39 7.85
N GLY A 152 -7.37 -0.68 8.08
CA GLY A 152 -8.06 -0.90 9.35
C GLY A 152 -7.11 -1.06 10.55
N ASN A 153 -5.86 -1.48 10.35
CA ASN A 153 -4.88 -1.58 11.43
C ASN A 153 -4.39 -0.19 11.83
N VAL A 154 -4.01 0.62 10.85
CA VAL A 154 -3.61 2.02 11.08
C VAL A 154 -4.74 2.79 11.77
N MET A 155 -5.97 2.68 11.26
CA MET A 155 -7.12 3.35 11.91
C MET A 155 -7.30 2.92 13.36
N ARG A 156 -7.18 1.63 13.68
CA ARG A 156 -7.27 1.14 15.07
C ARG A 156 -6.15 1.66 15.97
N VAL A 157 -4.93 1.76 15.46
CA VAL A 157 -3.80 2.30 16.22
C VAL A 157 -4.02 3.79 16.49
N LEU A 158 -4.37 4.56 15.48
CA LEU A 158 -4.63 5.99 15.62
C LEU A 158 -5.80 6.28 16.55
N ALA A 159 -6.89 5.51 16.43
CA ALA A 159 -8.05 5.66 17.32
C ALA A 159 -7.67 5.48 18.80
N ARG A 160 -6.75 4.57 19.11
CA ARG A 160 -6.27 4.35 20.49
C ARG A 160 -5.28 5.43 20.94
N LEU A 161 -4.37 5.85 20.07
CA LEU A 161 -3.33 6.84 20.41
C LEU A 161 -3.91 8.24 20.65
N PHE A 162 -4.99 8.60 19.93
CA PHE A 162 -5.60 9.93 19.97
C PHE A 162 -7.02 9.92 20.52
N GLU A 163 -7.46 8.81 21.12
CA GLU A 163 -8.80 8.66 21.72
C GLU A 163 -9.94 9.05 20.75
N VAL A 164 -9.79 8.67 19.46
CA VAL A 164 -10.74 9.02 18.41
C VAL A 164 -12.02 8.21 18.55
N ASN A 165 -13.15 8.88 18.80
CA ASN A 165 -14.46 8.26 18.99
C ASN A 165 -15.25 8.03 17.67
N HIS A 166 -14.64 8.29 16.51
CA HIS A 166 -15.25 8.04 15.22
C HIS A 166 -15.14 6.56 14.82
N ASP A 167 -16.28 5.96 14.48
CA ASP A 167 -16.34 4.56 14.09
C ASP A 167 -15.50 4.31 12.82
N ILE A 168 -14.48 3.46 12.94
CA ILE A 168 -13.59 3.07 11.84
C ILE A 168 -14.28 2.21 10.77
N GLY A 169 -15.43 1.62 11.08
CA GLY A 169 -16.26 0.85 10.14
C GLY A 169 -17.05 1.72 9.16
N ILE A 170 -17.18 3.02 9.44
CA ILE A 170 -17.89 3.96 8.58
C ILE A 170 -16.92 4.51 7.51
N PRO A 171 -17.15 4.23 6.20
CA PRO A 171 -16.22 4.63 5.14
C PRO A 171 -15.91 6.12 5.06
N SER A 172 -16.90 6.98 5.36
CA SER A 172 -16.72 8.45 5.37
C SER A 172 -15.75 8.94 6.45
N ASN A 173 -15.52 8.16 7.51
CA ASN A 173 -14.59 8.52 8.57
C ASN A 173 -13.12 8.26 8.19
N ARG A 174 -12.86 7.49 7.13
CA ARG A 174 -11.50 7.21 6.66
C ARG A 174 -10.70 8.48 6.37
N LYS A 175 -11.34 9.53 5.86
CA LYS A 175 -10.71 10.83 5.60
C LYS A 175 -10.08 11.46 6.84
N ILE A 176 -10.63 11.19 8.03
CA ILE A 176 -10.12 11.69 9.31
C ILE A 176 -8.75 11.06 9.58
N PHE A 177 -8.68 9.73 9.49
CA PHE A 177 -7.44 8.97 9.72
C PHE A 177 -6.40 9.24 8.63
N GLN A 178 -6.83 9.49 7.40
CA GLN A 178 -5.96 9.93 6.32
C GLN A 178 -5.29 11.28 6.68
N ALA A 179 -6.07 12.28 7.09
CA ALA A 179 -5.54 13.58 7.50
C ALA A 179 -4.61 13.49 8.73
N MET A 180 -4.91 12.59 9.68
CA MET A 180 -4.01 12.33 10.81
C MET A 180 -2.67 11.74 10.34
N MET A 181 -2.70 10.77 9.42
CA MET A 181 -1.49 10.16 8.88
C MET A 181 -0.67 11.11 8.03
N GLU A 182 -1.29 12.03 7.28
CA GLU A 182 -0.58 13.10 6.54
C GLU A 182 0.29 13.96 7.48
N ILE A 183 -0.13 14.11 8.74
CA ILE A 183 0.65 14.83 9.78
C ILE A 183 1.72 13.91 10.39
N LEU A 184 1.42 12.63 10.58
CA LEU A 184 2.29 11.69 11.32
C LEU A 184 3.34 11.01 10.46
N ILE A 185 3.12 10.85 9.15
CA ILE A 185 4.05 10.17 8.25
C ILE A 185 5.43 10.83 8.29
N ASP A 186 6.48 10.02 8.30
CA ASP A 186 7.83 10.54 8.21
C ASP A 186 8.13 10.97 6.76
N PRO A 187 8.57 12.23 6.53
CA PRO A 187 8.79 12.73 5.18
C PRO A 187 10.02 12.16 4.49
N GLU A 188 11.00 11.64 5.25
CA GLU A 188 12.24 11.08 4.72
C GLU A 188 12.15 9.56 4.51
N ARG A 189 11.35 8.90 5.35
CA ARG A 189 11.17 7.44 5.34
C ARG A 189 9.69 7.04 5.35
N PRO A 190 8.87 7.56 4.42
CA PRO A 190 7.42 7.36 4.45
C PRO A 190 6.98 5.91 4.23
N GLY A 191 7.81 5.11 3.58
CA GLY A 191 7.53 3.72 3.25
C GLY A 191 7.94 2.70 4.32
N ASP A 192 8.58 3.13 5.40
CA ASP A 192 8.99 2.32 6.54
C ASP A 192 7.99 2.44 7.67
#